data_26c09883e380bac15ac0b13967274df7
#
_entry.id   26c09883e380bac15ac0b13967274df7
#
_cell.length_a   1.000
_cell.length_b   1.000
_cell.length_c   1.000
_cell.angle_alpha   90.00
_cell.angle_beta   90.00
_cell.angle_gamma   90.00
#
_symmetry.space_group_name_H-M   'P 1'
#
loop_
_entity.id
_entity.type
_entity.pdbx_description
1 polymer ?
#
loop_
_entity_poly.entity_id
_entity_poly.type
_entity_poly.pdbx_seq_one_letter_code
_entity_poly.pdbx_strand_id
1 'polypeptide(L)'
;NKCFADFQFDDNNFYYALGGIKSVGYEAISNVVKERNENGDFKSINDFLNRVNPKDINKLQLEGLVKAGAFDNIDNNRQALFNSIPNFILKTKNIYENKAANQIDLFGSDEEQDNEIVLNIEDWKFEDRLSREFEAIGFFISDHPLNQFKEIFDDYKIVDYAKFNLDDTIKEANIAATLLKITE
;
A
#
# COMPACT_ATOMS: atom_id res chain seq x y z
N ASN A 1 -2.46 9.10 -2.17
CA ASN A 1 -3.00 10.43 -2.54
C ASN A 1 -4.29 10.39 -3.37
N LYS A 2 -4.66 9.27 -4.00
CA LYS A 2 -5.86 9.20 -4.86
C LYS A 2 -7.01 8.43 -4.23
N CYS A 3 -6.74 7.42 -3.41
CA CYS A 3 -7.77 6.59 -2.79
C CYS A 3 -8.49 7.31 -1.65
N PHE A 4 -9.66 6.80 -1.30
CA PHE A 4 -10.53 7.33 -0.25
C PHE A 4 -10.73 6.29 0.85
N ALA A 5 -11.40 6.66 1.95
CA ALA A 5 -11.73 5.71 3.00
C ALA A 5 -12.68 4.62 2.49
N ASP A 6 -13.64 5.01 1.65
CA ASP A 6 -14.57 4.12 0.92
C ASP A 6 -14.16 3.89 -0.52
N PHE A 7 -14.78 2.89 -1.16
CA PHE A 7 -14.68 2.68 -2.59
C PHE A 7 -15.23 3.88 -3.36
N GLN A 8 -14.48 4.35 -4.33
CA GLN A 8 -14.86 5.41 -5.23
C GLN A 8 -14.61 4.99 -6.67
N PHE A 9 -15.33 5.60 -7.59
CA PHE A 9 -15.14 5.41 -9.03
C PHE A 9 -15.35 6.73 -9.75
N ASP A 10 -14.64 6.91 -10.84
CA ASP A 10 -14.90 7.90 -11.87
C ASP A 10 -15.06 7.20 -13.24
N ASP A 11 -15.22 7.96 -14.30
CA ASP A 11 -15.50 7.39 -15.64
C ASP A 11 -14.46 6.38 -16.12
N ASN A 12 -13.23 6.42 -15.59
CA ASN A 12 -12.10 5.62 -16.06
C ASN A 12 -11.38 4.83 -14.96
N ASN A 13 -11.63 5.13 -13.69
CA ASN A 13 -10.86 4.56 -12.59
C ASN A 13 -11.77 4.04 -11.47
N PHE A 14 -11.34 2.95 -10.88
CA PHE A 14 -11.89 2.44 -9.64
C PHE A 14 -10.83 2.60 -8.54
N TYR A 15 -11.21 3.27 -7.45
CA TYR A 15 -10.34 3.50 -6.30
C TYR A 15 -10.70 2.55 -5.18
N TYR A 16 -9.73 1.71 -4.80
CA TYR A 16 -9.92 0.79 -3.69
C TYR A 16 -10.05 1.55 -2.36
N ALA A 17 -10.98 1.12 -1.52
CA ALA A 17 -11.21 1.69 -0.19
C ALA A 17 -10.01 1.47 0.73
N LEU A 18 -9.38 2.54 1.21
CA LEU A 18 -8.31 2.42 2.20
C LEU A 18 -8.80 1.78 3.50
N GLY A 19 -10.07 2.00 3.89
CA GLY A 19 -10.72 1.36 5.02
C GLY A 19 -11.02 -0.14 4.83
N GLY A 20 -10.91 -0.65 3.59
CA GLY A 20 -11.01 -2.08 3.27
C GLY A 20 -9.70 -2.85 3.43
N ILE A 21 -8.58 -2.17 3.66
CA ILE A 21 -7.29 -2.80 3.90
C ILE A 21 -7.28 -3.39 5.32
N LYS A 22 -6.79 -4.62 5.47
CA LYS A 22 -6.69 -5.27 6.79
C LYS A 22 -5.92 -4.41 7.78
N SER A 23 -6.42 -4.34 8.99
CA SER A 23 -5.85 -3.58 10.11
C SER A 23 -5.90 -2.06 9.95
N VAL A 24 -6.52 -1.54 8.89
CA VAL A 24 -6.75 -0.10 8.72
C VAL A 24 -8.13 0.26 9.24
N GLY A 25 -8.18 1.05 10.32
CA GLY A 25 -9.43 1.51 10.91
C GLY A 25 -10.11 2.57 10.04
N TYR A 26 -11.40 2.39 9.77
CA TYR A 26 -12.16 3.30 8.89
C TYR A 26 -12.14 4.76 9.37
N GLU A 27 -12.38 5.00 10.66
CA GLU A 27 -12.41 6.35 11.24
C GLU A 27 -11.02 7.03 11.10
N ALA A 28 -9.97 6.32 11.47
CA ALA A 28 -8.61 6.82 11.40
C ALA A 28 -8.20 7.19 9.97
N ILE A 29 -8.49 6.31 8.99
CA ILE A 29 -8.14 6.59 7.60
C ILE A 29 -9.03 7.69 7.00
N SER A 30 -10.27 7.85 7.48
CA SER A 30 -11.14 8.96 7.09
C SER A 30 -10.56 10.31 7.50
N ASN A 31 -9.94 10.39 8.70
CA ASN A 31 -9.26 11.60 9.16
C ASN A 31 -8.02 11.92 8.29
N VAL A 32 -7.25 10.91 7.92
CA VAL A 32 -6.09 11.07 6.99
C VAL A 32 -6.55 11.56 5.62
N VAL A 33 -7.62 10.99 5.08
CA VAL A 33 -8.20 11.43 3.79
C VAL A 33 -8.74 12.86 3.88
N LYS A 34 -9.39 13.22 4.98
CA LYS A 34 -9.89 14.57 5.24
C LYS A 34 -8.73 15.58 5.27
N GLU A 35 -7.66 15.29 6.02
CA GLU A 35 -6.44 16.11 6.06
C GLU A 35 -5.88 16.36 4.66
N ARG A 36 -5.78 15.31 3.85
CA ARG A 36 -5.33 15.43 2.46
C ARG A 36 -6.26 16.32 1.62
N ASN A 37 -7.57 16.15 1.77
CA ASN A 37 -8.54 16.90 0.97
C ASN A 37 -8.57 18.40 1.33
N GLU A 38 -8.32 18.75 2.59
CA GLU A 38 -8.30 20.12 3.08
C GLU A 38 -6.98 20.82 2.77
N ASN A 39 -5.85 20.13 2.85
CA ASN A 39 -4.50 20.71 2.78
C ASN A 39 -3.67 20.24 1.57
N GLY A 40 -4.29 19.51 0.64
CA GLY A 40 -3.66 19.00 -0.58
C GLY A 40 -2.93 17.67 -0.40
N ASP A 41 -2.50 17.11 -1.52
CA ASP A 41 -1.79 15.83 -1.57
C ASP A 41 -0.53 15.82 -0.70
N PHE A 42 -0.25 14.67 -0.08
CA PHE A 42 1.01 14.45 0.63
C PHE A 42 2.16 14.38 -0.39
N LYS A 43 3.16 15.22 -0.18
CA LYS A 43 4.30 15.38 -1.10
C LYS A 43 5.45 14.41 -0.83
N SER A 44 5.59 13.98 0.43
CA SER A 44 6.62 13.07 0.90
C SER A 44 6.14 12.29 2.12
N ILE A 45 6.89 11.28 2.54
CA ILE A 45 6.63 10.58 3.82
C ILE A 45 6.75 11.55 4.98
N ASN A 46 7.70 12.47 4.95
CA ASN A 46 7.83 13.50 5.97
C ASN A 46 6.62 14.43 6.03
N ASP A 47 6.12 14.90 4.90
CA ASP A 47 4.92 15.72 4.84
C ASP A 47 3.71 14.96 5.43
N PHE A 48 3.55 13.67 5.09
CA PHE A 48 2.54 12.82 5.69
C PHE A 48 2.67 12.76 7.23
N LEU A 49 3.87 12.45 7.76
CA LEU A 49 4.10 12.31 9.19
C LEU A 49 3.94 13.63 9.97
N ASN A 50 4.22 14.77 9.33
CA ASN A 50 4.06 16.09 9.93
C ASN A 50 2.60 16.55 10.04
N ARG A 51 1.73 16.02 9.17
CA ARG A 51 0.33 16.45 9.04
C ARG A 51 -0.66 15.52 9.70
N VAL A 52 -0.38 14.21 9.74
CA VAL A 52 -1.31 13.23 10.32
C VAL A 52 -1.29 13.27 11.85
N ASN A 53 -2.46 13.04 12.44
CA ASN A 53 -2.56 12.93 13.89
C ASN A 53 -2.01 11.55 14.33
N PRO A 54 -1.11 11.47 15.33
CA PRO A 54 -0.56 10.20 15.82
C PRO A 54 -1.62 9.25 16.39
N LYS A 55 -2.81 9.73 16.71
CA LYS A 55 -3.94 8.88 17.12
C LYS A 55 -4.56 8.12 15.96
N ASP A 56 -4.43 8.63 14.74
CA ASP A 56 -5.02 8.05 13.52
C ASP A 56 -4.05 7.10 12.81
N ILE A 57 -2.83 6.92 13.32
CA ILE A 57 -1.85 5.98 12.78
C ILE A 57 -1.28 5.11 13.88
N ASN A 58 -1.14 3.82 13.59
CA ASN A 58 -0.42 2.87 14.42
C ASN A 58 0.39 1.90 13.55
N LYS A 59 1.18 1.06 14.19
CA LYS A 59 2.06 0.11 13.49
C LYS A 59 1.30 -0.76 12.48
N LEU A 60 0.20 -1.38 12.91
CA LEU A 60 -0.57 -2.31 12.06
C LEU A 60 -1.26 -1.60 10.89
N GLN A 61 -1.75 -0.37 11.11
CA GLN A 61 -2.32 0.44 10.03
C GLN A 61 -1.27 0.82 9.00
N LEU A 62 -0.10 1.30 9.43
CA LEU A 62 0.99 1.64 8.52
C LEU A 62 1.50 0.42 7.76
N GLU A 63 1.65 -0.74 8.42
CA GLU A 63 2.00 -2.00 7.77
C GLU A 63 1.00 -2.40 6.69
N GLY A 64 -0.31 -2.29 6.98
CA GLY A 64 -1.37 -2.57 6.01
C GLY A 64 -1.31 -1.63 4.80
N LEU A 65 -1.19 -0.32 5.05
CA LEU A 65 -1.10 0.70 4.00
C LEU A 65 0.14 0.52 3.11
N VAL A 66 1.30 0.23 3.70
CA VAL A 66 2.54 -0.01 2.95
C VAL A 66 2.43 -1.28 2.11
N LYS A 67 1.97 -2.40 2.69
CA LYS A 67 1.76 -3.66 1.96
C LYS A 67 0.83 -3.49 0.77
N ALA A 68 -0.24 -2.72 0.95
CA ALA A 68 -1.22 -2.42 -0.09
C ALA A 68 -0.75 -1.40 -1.15
N GLY A 69 0.44 -0.81 -1.00
CA GLY A 69 0.96 0.19 -1.93
C GLY A 69 0.32 1.57 -1.82
N ALA A 70 -0.28 1.91 -0.69
CA ALA A 70 -0.94 3.21 -0.50
C ALA A 70 0.02 4.40 -0.62
N PHE A 71 1.31 4.19 -0.45
CA PHE A 71 2.37 5.19 -0.52
C PHE A 71 3.15 5.20 -1.84
N ASP A 72 2.89 4.30 -2.79
CA ASP A 72 3.69 4.12 -4.02
C ASP A 72 3.83 5.40 -4.87
N ASN A 73 2.89 6.33 -4.78
CA ASN A 73 2.98 7.64 -5.45
C ASN A 73 3.94 8.63 -4.76
N ILE A 74 4.35 8.34 -3.52
CA ILE A 74 5.25 9.17 -2.72
C ILE A 74 6.63 8.52 -2.67
N ASP A 75 6.65 7.24 -2.34
CA ASP A 75 7.82 6.38 -2.33
C ASP A 75 7.38 4.95 -2.67
N ASN A 76 7.98 4.37 -3.70
CA ASN A 76 7.61 3.06 -4.23
C ASN A 76 8.42 1.90 -3.61
N ASN A 77 9.41 2.18 -2.77
CA ASN A 77 10.17 1.16 -2.05
C ASN A 77 9.41 0.71 -0.81
N ARG A 78 8.49 -0.22 -1.00
CA ARG A 78 7.63 -0.72 0.08
C ARG A 78 8.41 -1.39 1.21
N GLN A 79 9.53 -2.08 0.92
CA GLN A 79 10.35 -2.72 1.96
C GLN A 79 11.02 -1.68 2.85
N ALA A 80 11.58 -0.64 2.25
CA ALA A 80 12.19 0.45 3.00
C ALA A 80 11.17 1.14 3.91
N LEU A 81 10.00 1.48 3.38
CA LEU A 81 8.90 2.07 4.15
C LEU A 81 8.47 1.14 5.30
N PHE A 82 8.26 -0.14 5.01
CA PHE A 82 7.81 -1.13 6.02
C PHE A 82 8.79 -1.23 7.20
N ASN A 83 10.08 -1.32 6.90
CA ASN A 83 11.12 -1.43 7.94
C ASN A 83 11.32 -0.11 8.70
N SER A 84 10.91 1.03 8.13
CA SER A 84 11.01 2.36 8.75
C SER A 84 9.80 2.72 9.62
N ILE A 85 8.74 1.91 9.66
CA ILE A 85 7.52 2.19 10.43
C ILE A 85 7.78 2.53 11.91
N PRO A 86 8.68 1.84 12.64
CA PRO A 86 9.00 2.24 14.01
C PRO A 86 9.48 3.70 14.13
N ASN A 87 10.32 4.13 13.18
CA ASN A 87 10.82 5.51 13.12
C ASN A 87 9.70 6.50 12.81
N PHE A 88 8.76 6.13 11.92
CA PHE A 88 7.59 6.95 11.58
C PHE A 88 6.72 7.24 12.80
N ILE A 89 6.42 6.20 13.58
CA ILE A 89 5.60 6.32 14.80
C ILE A 89 6.30 7.22 15.82
N LEU A 90 7.59 7.02 16.04
CA LEU A 90 8.37 7.83 16.99
C LEU A 90 8.39 9.31 16.55
N LYS A 91 8.68 9.57 15.27
CA LYS A 91 8.71 10.95 14.73
C LYS A 91 7.37 11.65 14.88
N THR A 92 6.28 11.00 14.45
CA THR A 92 4.94 11.61 14.53
C THR A 92 4.55 11.95 15.96
N LYS A 93 4.89 11.06 16.91
CA LYS A 93 4.66 11.31 18.34
C LYS A 93 5.45 12.53 18.84
N ASN A 94 6.74 12.60 18.53
CA ASN A 94 7.60 13.72 18.93
C ASN A 94 7.10 15.05 18.36
N ILE A 95 6.72 15.08 17.08
CA ILE A 95 6.16 16.27 16.43
C ILE A 95 4.90 16.73 17.16
N TYR A 96 4.02 15.81 17.50
CA TYR A 96 2.76 16.14 18.19
C TYR A 96 3.00 16.67 19.61
N GLU A 97 3.90 16.03 20.36
CA GLU A 97 4.28 16.48 21.72
C GLU A 97 4.92 17.87 21.70
N ASN A 98 5.83 18.15 20.75
CA ASN A 98 6.45 19.45 20.57
C ASN A 98 5.43 20.55 20.23
N LYS A 99 4.49 20.26 19.32
CA LYS A 99 3.39 21.18 19.00
C LYS A 99 2.50 21.47 20.21
N ALA A 100 2.19 20.44 21.02
CA ALA A 100 1.35 20.59 22.22
C ALA A 100 2.05 21.39 23.35
N ALA A 101 3.38 21.32 23.41
CA ALA A 101 4.17 22.04 24.42
C ALA A 101 4.44 23.49 24.04
N ASN A 102 3.96 24.00 22.90
CA ASN A 102 4.32 25.34 22.34
C ASN A 102 5.85 25.56 22.27
N GLN A 103 6.63 24.50 22.23
CA GLN A 103 8.06 24.60 22.01
C GLN A 103 8.30 24.92 20.53
N ILE A 104 8.62 26.19 20.27
CA ILE A 104 9.21 26.57 18.98
C ILE A 104 10.58 25.89 18.97
N ASP A 105 10.80 25.00 18.01
CA ASP A 105 12.12 24.41 17.79
C ASP A 105 13.08 25.55 17.41
N LEU A 106 13.92 25.97 18.36
CA LEU A 106 14.88 27.07 18.21
C LEU A 106 16.02 26.69 17.24
N PHE A 107 16.13 25.42 16.93
CA PHE A 107 17.03 24.85 15.93
C PHE A 107 16.15 24.42 14.75
N GLY A 108 15.92 25.35 13.82
CA GLY A 108 15.05 25.18 12.66
C GLY A 108 15.08 23.75 12.11
N SER A 109 13.93 23.26 11.72
CA SER A 109 13.80 21.99 11.03
C SER A 109 14.73 22.02 9.81
N ASP A 110 15.95 21.53 9.97
CA ASP A 110 16.88 21.37 8.87
C ASP A 110 16.26 20.38 7.89
N GLU A 111 15.95 20.87 6.70
CA GLU A 111 15.54 20.04 5.56
C GLU A 111 16.55 18.90 5.27
N GLU A 112 17.75 18.97 5.83
CA GLU A 112 18.82 17.98 5.70
C GLU A 112 18.62 16.72 6.56
N GLN A 113 17.84 16.73 7.66
CA GLN A 113 17.54 15.53 8.45
C GLN A 113 16.40 14.66 7.85
N ASP A 114 15.78 15.11 6.78
CA ASP A 114 14.65 14.42 6.17
C ASP A 114 15.04 13.14 5.41
N ASN A 115 16.29 13.00 5.02
CA ASN A 115 16.75 11.85 4.22
C ASN A 115 17.01 10.56 5.01
N GLU A 116 17.00 10.58 6.34
CA GLU A 116 17.34 9.41 7.17
C GLU A 116 16.12 8.64 7.72
N ILE A 117 14.89 9.10 7.49
CA ILE A 117 13.70 8.44 8.07
C ILE A 117 13.38 7.14 7.38
N VAL A 118 13.51 7.10 6.07
CA VAL A 118 13.32 5.91 5.25
C VAL A 118 14.66 5.21 5.07
N LEU A 119 14.72 3.93 5.44
CA LEU A 119 15.94 3.14 5.31
C LEU A 119 16.33 2.98 3.83
N ASN A 120 17.63 3.13 3.53
CA ASN A 120 18.15 2.90 2.19
C ASN A 120 18.47 1.41 2.00
N ILE A 121 17.45 0.64 1.61
CA ILE A 121 17.54 -0.79 1.34
C ILE A 121 16.81 -1.12 0.03
N GLU A 122 17.10 -2.28 -0.54
CA GLU A 122 16.39 -2.78 -1.73
C GLU A 122 14.92 -3.07 -1.41
N ASP A 123 14.04 -2.91 -2.43
CA ASP A 123 12.62 -3.26 -2.29
C ASP A 123 12.41 -4.78 -2.29
N TRP A 124 11.24 -5.21 -1.83
CA TRP A 124 10.83 -6.60 -1.92
C TRP A 124 10.91 -7.11 -3.35
N LYS A 125 11.31 -8.37 -3.49
CA LYS A 125 11.19 -9.07 -4.76
C LYS A 125 9.73 -9.10 -5.21
N PHE A 126 9.53 -9.23 -6.51
CA PHE A 126 8.20 -9.22 -7.14
C PHE A 126 7.19 -10.15 -6.44
N GLU A 127 7.59 -11.38 -6.16
CA GLU A 127 6.72 -12.39 -5.53
C GLU A 127 6.39 -12.02 -4.07
N ASP A 128 7.38 -11.55 -3.32
CA ASP A 128 7.19 -11.10 -1.93
C ASP A 128 6.25 -9.89 -1.86
N ARG A 129 6.43 -8.94 -2.79
CA ARG A 129 5.58 -7.75 -2.91
C ARG A 129 4.13 -8.13 -3.15
N LEU A 130 3.87 -9.01 -4.13
CA LEU A 130 2.52 -9.50 -4.41
C LEU A 130 1.92 -10.32 -3.27
N SER A 131 2.71 -11.16 -2.62
CA SER A 131 2.26 -11.93 -1.46
C SER A 131 1.81 -11.04 -0.31
N ARG A 132 2.55 -9.96 -0.02
CA ARG A 132 2.19 -8.99 1.02
C ARG A 132 0.99 -8.14 0.65
N GLU A 133 0.86 -7.77 -0.62
CA GLU A 133 -0.33 -7.10 -1.15
C GLU A 133 -1.57 -7.97 -0.96
N PHE A 134 -1.49 -9.24 -1.35
CA PHE A 134 -2.57 -10.22 -1.14
C PHE A 134 -2.90 -10.41 0.35
N GLU A 135 -1.89 -10.46 1.23
CA GLU A 135 -2.10 -10.52 2.68
C GLU A 135 -2.92 -9.33 3.20
N ALA A 136 -2.63 -8.11 2.72
CA ALA A 136 -3.28 -6.88 3.18
C ALA A 136 -4.68 -6.67 2.60
N ILE A 137 -4.91 -7.07 1.35
CA ILE A 137 -6.11 -6.72 0.59
C ILE A 137 -7.00 -7.94 0.33
N GLY A 138 -6.40 -9.13 0.13
CA GLY A 138 -7.09 -10.37 -0.19
C GLY A 138 -7.13 -10.69 -1.68
N PHE A 139 -6.54 -9.85 -2.54
CA PHE A 139 -6.35 -10.08 -3.98
C PHE A 139 -5.16 -9.26 -4.49
N PHE A 140 -4.75 -9.48 -5.73
CA PHE A 140 -3.63 -8.77 -6.36
C PHE A 140 -4.15 -7.54 -7.11
N ILE A 141 -3.56 -6.37 -6.84
CA ILE A 141 -3.90 -5.09 -7.49
C ILE A 141 -2.80 -4.67 -8.47
N SER A 142 -1.53 -4.74 -8.04
CA SER A 142 -0.42 -4.19 -8.82
C SER A 142 -0.04 -5.06 -10.01
N ASP A 143 -0.10 -6.38 -9.86
CA ASP A 143 0.17 -7.35 -10.91
C ASP A 143 -0.35 -8.74 -10.47
N HIS A 144 -0.29 -9.73 -11.37
CA HIS A 144 -0.67 -11.11 -11.07
C HIS A 144 0.55 -12.04 -11.10
N PRO A 145 0.70 -12.98 -10.12
CA PRO A 145 1.86 -13.88 -10.07
C PRO A 145 2.12 -14.67 -11.33
N LEU A 146 1.08 -14.99 -12.10
CA LEU A 146 1.21 -15.72 -13.36
C LEU A 146 1.73 -14.87 -14.52
N ASN A 147 1.74 -13.54 -14.41
CA ASN A 147 2.18 -12.67 -15.51
C ASN A 147 3.65 -12.86 -15.88
N GLN A 148 4.49 -13.27 -14.93
CA GLN A 148 5.89 -13.61 -15.18
C GLN A 148 6.08 -14.84 -16.07
N PHE A 149 5.04 -15.67 -16.25
CA PHE A 149 5.08 -16.90 -17.03
C PHE A 149 4.35 -16.80 -18.38
N LYS A 150 3.92 -15.61 -18.79
CA LYS A 150 3.14 -15.42 -20.02
C LYS A 150 3.82 -16.02 -21.27
N GLU A 151 5.13 -15.93 -21.37
CA GLU A 151 5.90 -16.45 -22.50
C GLU A 151 5.78 -17.98 -22.64
N ILE A 152 5.58 -18.69 -21.52
CA ILE A 152 5.45 -20.15 -21.50
C ILE A 152 4.00 -20.61 -21.74
N PHE A 153 3.02 -19.73 -21.63
CA PHE A 153 1.61 -20.10 -21.76
C PHE A 153 1.26 -20.58 -23.15
N ASP A 154 1.86 -20.01 -24.19
CA ASP A 154 1.68 -20.43 -25.58
C ASP A 154 2.27 -21.82 -25.84
N ASP A 155 3.45 -22.12 -25.30
CA ASP A 155 4.13 -23.41 -25.43
C ASP A 155 3.32 -24.55 -24.79
N TYR A 156 2.71 -24.28 -23.62
CA TYR A 156 1.88 -25.24 -22.90
C TYR A 156 0.39 -25.20 -23.30
N LYS A 157 0.02 -24.35 -24.27
CA LYS A 157 -1.35 -24.14 -24.73
C LYS A 157 -2.31 -23.85 -23.55
N ILE A 158 -1.87 -22.98 -22.64
CA ILE A 158 -2.68 -22.57 -21.50
C ILE A 158 -3.87 -21.76 -22.00
N VAL A 159 -5.06 -22.16 -21.57
CA VAL A 159 -6.32 -21.48 -21.89
C VAL A 159 -6.75 -20.68 -20.67
N ASP A 160 -7.20 -19.45 -20.91
CA ASP A 160 -7.85 -18.65 -19.88
C ASP A 160 -9.12 -19.32 -19.37
N TYR A 161 -9.30 -19.36 -18.05
CA TYR A 161 -10.45 -20.05 -17.43
C TYR A 161 -11.79 -19.46 -17.87
N ALA A 162 -11.87 -18.14 -18.06
CA ALA A 162 -13.10 -17.49 -18.52
C ALA A 162 -13.44 -17.96 -19.95
N LYS A 163 -12.45 -18.06 -20.83
CA LYS A 163 -12.62 -18.59 -22.19
C LYS A 163 -13.05 -20.05 -22.15
N PHE A 164 -12.41 -20.89 -21.33
CA PHE A 164 -12.80 -22.31 -21.17
C PHE A 164 -14.26 -22.44 -20.71
N ASN A 165 -14.66 -21.61 -19.74
CA ASN A 165 -16.01 -21.69 -19.15
C ASN A 165 -17.12 -21.15 -20.06
N LEU A 166 -16.78 -20.26 -21.03
CA LEU A 166 -17.75 -19.67 -21.95
C LEU A 166 -17.86 -20.39 -23.31
N ASP A 167 -16.90 -21.27 -23.63
CA ASP A 167 -16.82 -21.96 -24.92
C ASP A 167 -17.12 -23.46 -24.78
N ASP A 168 -18.37 -23.84 -24.96
CA ASP A 168 -18.86 -25.22 -24.87
C ASP A 168 -18.17 -26.20 -25.84
N THR A 169 -17.42 -25.71 -26.84
CA THR A 169 -16.67 -26.55 -27.77
C THR A 169 -15.35 -27.04 -27.17
N ILE A 170 -14.80 -26.38 -26.17
CA ILE A 170 -13.59 -26.77 -25.47
C ILE A 170 -13.94 -27.79 -24.37
N LYS A 171 -13.62 -29.06 -24.58
CA LYS A 171 -13.92 -30.13 -23.63
C LYS A 171 -12.82 -30.35 -22.59
N GLU A 172 -11.57 -30.05 -22.94
CA GLU A 172 -10.38 -30.20 -22.09
C GLU A 172 -9.42 -29.05 -22.35
N ALA A 173 -8.78 -28.50 -21.31
CA ALA A 173 -7.80 -27.44 -21.43
C ALA A 173 -6.72 -27.52 -20.35
N ASN A 174 -5.52 -27.07 -20.69
CA ASN A 174 -4.48 -26.78 -19.70
C ASN A 174 -4.75 -25.40 -19.08
N ILE A 175 -4.75 -25.32 -17.77
CA ILE A 175 -5.00 -24.07 -17.03
C ILE A 175 -3.81 -23.80 -16.12
N ALA A 176 -3.36 -22.55 -16.06
CA ALA A 176 -2.39 -22.09 -15.09
C ALA A 176 -3.11 -21.51 -13.86
N ALA A 177 -2.62 -21.83 -12.67
CA ALA A 177 -3.18 -21.32 -11.43
C ALA A 177 -2.08 -21.03 -10.39
N THR A 178 -2.33 -20.06 -9.52
CA THR A 178 -1.48 -19.75 -8.36
C THR A 178 -2.02 -20.46 -7.13
N LEU A 179 -1.16 -21.18 -6.41
CA LEU A 179 -1.51 -21.80 -5.15
C LEU A 179 -1.55 -20.73 -4.04
N LEU A 180 -2.73 -20.40 -3.55
CA LEU A 180 -2.92 -19.38 -2.51
C LEU A 180 -2.87 -19.96 -1.10
N LYS A 181 -3.38 -21.20 -0.91
CA LYS A 181 -3.45 -21.83 0.41
C LYS A 181 -3.54 -23.36 0.27
N ILE A 182 -2.80 -24.05 1.13
CA ILE A 182 -2.98 -25.49 1.37
C ILE A 182 -3.70 -25.64 2.71
N THR A 183 -4.76 -26.43 2.73
CA THR A 183 -5.46 -26.82 3.98
C THR A 183 -5.32 -28.32 4.11
N GLU A 184 -4.69 -28.78 5.19
CA GLU A 184 -4.60 -30.20 5.57
C GLU A 184 -5.83 -30.61 6.37
#